data_e1ba61bc8ffb6b48b22e47f072be7d67
#
_entry.id   e1ba61bc8ffb6b48b22e47f072be7d67
#
_cell.length_a   1.000
_cell.length_b   1.000
_cell.length_c   1.000
_cell.angle_alpha   90.00
_cell.angle_beta   90.00
_cell.angle_gamma   90.00
#
_symmetry.space_group_name_H-M   'P 1'
#
loop_
_entity.id
_entity.type
_entity.pdbx_description
1 polymer ?
#
loop_
_entity_poly.entity_id
_entity_poly.type
_entity_poly.pdbx_seq_one_letter_code
_entity_poly.pdbx_strand_id
1 'polypeptide(L)'
;MRSNDTYFYDLAHKLGIDRLHDYMAMFGLGEKVSLDMFEESAGLMPSQAWKRATRRQAWFPGETVILGIGQGYMQVTPLQLAQATALIANKGVWNRPHLAKTVDGVAPVDEHPMPNILLKDPRDWEQVNHGMQMVMHDARGIARAAAQGAQYRIAGKSGTAQVVAIKQGERYNRAKTLERNRDNALFVGFAPAEHPKIVISVMIENGEAGGRVAGPVVRQIMDAWLLDQDGHLKPQYATPNKAPGAPHV
;
A
#
# COMPACT_ATOMS: atom_id res chain seq x y z
N MET A 1 -5.93 3.17 15.15
CA MET A 1 -5.70 4.37 14.35
C MET A 1 -6.80 4.50 13.29
N ARG A 2 -7.28 5.70 13.04
CA ARG A 2 -8.34 5.97 12.05
C ARG A 2 -7.73 6.65 10.83
N SER A 3 -8.25 6.39 9.64
CA SER A 3 -7.96 7.17 8.44
C SER A 3 -8.45 8.60 8.64
N ASN A 4 -7.59 9.60 8.36
CA ASN A 4 -7.92 11.01 8.56
C ASN A 4 -7.58 11.81 7.30
N ASP A 5 -8.58 12.02 6.47
CA ASP A 5 -8.42 12.70 5.18
C ASP A 5 -8.02 14.17 5.37
N THR A 6 -8.56 14.85 6.39
CA THR A 6 -8.28 16.26 6.65
C THR A 6 -6.79 16.55 6.84
N TYR A 7 -6.08 15.67 7.56
CA TYR A 7 -4.63 15.78 7.73
C TYR A 7 -3.89 15.69 6.38
N PHE A 8 -4.27 14.72 5.54
CA PHE A 8 -3.63 14.52 4.25
C PHE A 8 -4.02 15.58 3.22
N TYR A 9 -5.21 16.17 3.30
CA TYR A 9 -5.58 17.33 2.50
C TYR A 9 -4.66 18.52 2.78
N ASP A 10 -4.45 18.87 4.05
CA ASP A 10 -3.56 19.95 4.45
C ASP A 10 -2.10 19.68 4.07
N LEU A 11 -1.62 18.45 4.30
CA LEU A 11 -0.27 18.04 3.92
C LEU A 11 -0.06 18.14 2.41
N ALA A 12 -0.97 17.61 1.61
CA ALA A 12 -0.89 17.64 0.16
C ALA A 12 -0.91 19.10 -0.37
N HIS A 13 -1.78 19.93 0.19
CA HIS A 13 -1.84 21.35 -0.16
C HIS A 13 -0.50 22.06 0.10
N LYS A 14 0.13 21.79 1.25
CA LYS A 14 1.45 22.35 1.61
C LYS A 14 2.60 21.84 0.76
N LEU A 15 2.57 20.56 0.36
CA LEU A 15 3.61 19.96 -0.48
C LEU A 15 3.53 20.45 -1.93
N GLY A 16 2.33 20.61 -2.46
CA GLY A 16 2.08 20.85 -3.86
C GLY A 16 2.22 19.60 -4.73
N ILE A 17 1.67 19.67 -5.95
CA ILE A 17 1.57 18.51 -6.84
C ILE A 17 2.95 17.99 -7.29
N ASP A 18 3.89 18.88 -7.61
CA ASP A 18 5.17 18.45 -8.17
C ASP A 18 5.99 17.67 -7.14
N ARG A 19 6.06 18.13 -5.88
CA ARG A 19 6.70 17.35 -4.81
C ARG A 19 6.01 16.03 -4.52
N LEU A 20 4.67 16.00 -4.57
CA LEU A 20 3.91 14.76 -4.42
C LEU A 20 4.22 13.80 -5.56
N HIS A 21 4.21 14.29 -6.81
CA HIS A 21 4.53 13.50 -7.98
C HIS A 21 5.92 12.88 -7.87
N ASP A 22 6.95 13.71 -7.66
CA ASP A 22 8.34 13.25 -7.59
C ASP A 22 8.55 12.22 -6.47
N TYR A 23 7.96 12.49 -5.30
CA TYR A 23 8.12 11.59 -4.16
C TYR A 23 7.37 10.26 -4.35
N MET A 24 6.15 10.28 -4.89
CA MET A 24 5.37 9.08 -5.16
C MET A 24 5.96 8.24 -6.30
N ALA A 25 6.58 8.88 -7.29
CA ALA A 25 7.31 8.18 -8.36
C ALA A 25 8.47 7.34 -7.81
N MET A 26 9.14 7.77 -6.73
CA MET A 26 10.16 6.96 -6.05
C MET A 26 9.63 5.64 -5.51
N PHE A 27 8.32 5.53 -5.25
CA PHE A 27 7.65 4.31 -4.83
C PHE A 27 7.12 3.45 -6.00
N GLY A 28 7.42 3.86 -7.25
CA GLY A 28 6.99 3.16 -8.45
C GLY A 28 5.59 3.52 -8.93
N LEU A 29 4.95 4.56 -8.37
CA LEU A 29 3.63 4.98 -8.80
C LEU A 29 3.73 5.79 -10.10
N GLY A 30 3.00 5.36 -11.12
CA GLY A 30 3.06 5.93 -12.46
C GLY A 30 4.10 5.26 -13.38
N GLU A 31 4.77 4.21 -12.91
CA GLU A 31 5.82 3.47 -13.61
C GLU A 31 5.52 1.97 -13.66
N LYS A 32 6.14 1.26 -14.60
CA LYS A 32 6.16 -0.21 -14.57
C LYS A 32 7.17 -0.67 -13.53
N VAL A 33 6.74 -1.51 -12.61
CA VAL A 33 7.57 -1.91 -11.45
C VAL A 33 8.16 -3.32 -11.56
N SER A 34 7.62 -4.17 -12.45
CA SER A 34 8.09 -5.56 -12.61
C SER A 34 9.30 -5.67 -13.54
N LEU A 35 10.00 -6.83 -13.46
CA LEU A 35 11.10 -7.16 -14.35
C LEU A 35 10.61 -7.82 -15.65
N ASP A 36 9.57 -8.65 -15.57
CA ASP A 36 9.21 -9.62 -16.61
C ASP A 36 7.71 -9.64 -16.97
N MET A 37 6.91 -8.70 -16.44
CA MET A 37 5.50 -8.56 -16.81
C MET A 37 5.34 -7.46 -17.87
N PHE A 38 5.51 -7.81 -19.14
CA PHE A 38 5.49 -6.87 -20.28
C PHE A 38 4.15 -6.13 -20.44
N GLU A 39 3.04 -6.78 -20.07
CA GLU A 39 1.67 -6.26 -20.15
C GLU A 39 1.29 -5.37 -18.95
N GLU A 40 2.21 -5.15 -18.02
CA GLU A 40 1.98 -4.32 -16.85
C GLU A 40 1.57 -2.90 -17.27
N SER A 41 0.49 -2.38 -16.65
CA SER A 41 0.11 -0.99 -16.77
C SER A 41 0.96 -0.10 -15.86
N ALA A 42 1.47 1.00 -16.39
CA ALA A 42 2.17 2.01 -15.59
C ALA A 42 1.23 2.81 -14.66
N GLY A 43 -0.09 2.65 -14.81
CA GLY A 43 -1.01 3.52 -14.09
C GLY A 43 -0.84 4.99 -14.45
N LEU A 44 -1.12 5.88 -13.50
CA LEU A 44 -0.94 7.32 -13.68
C LEU A 44 -0.63 7.99 -12.34
N MET A 45 0.55 8.56 -12.20
CA MET A 45 0.86 9.57 -11.19
C MET A 45 0.79 10.95 -11.86
N PRO A 46 -0.26 11.76 -11.66
CA PRO A 46 -0.45 13.01 -12.39
C PRO A 46 0.53 14.09 -11.93
N SER A 47 0.84 15.02 -12.84
CA SER A 47 1.65 16.21 -12.60
C SER A 47 1.08 17.42 -13.33
N GLN A 48 1.59 18.61 -13.06
CA GLN A 48 1.24 19.81 -13.84
C GLN A 48 1.58 19.62 -15.33
N ALA A 49 2.76 19.05 -15.62
CA ALA A 49 3.20 18.78 -16.99
C ALA A 49 2.27 17.81 -17.71
N TRP A 50 1.93 16.70 -17.05
CA TRP A 50 0.98 15.72 -17.57
C TRP A 50 -0.37 16.38 -17.92
N LYS A 51 -0.96 17.14 -17.00
CA LYS A 51 -2.28 17.75 -17.24
C LYS A 51 -2.25 18.76 -18.38
N ARG A 52 -1.18 19.56 -18.46
CA ARG A 52 -0.99 20.52 -19.57
C ARG A 52 -0.88 19.81 -20.91
N ALA A 53 -0.12 18.71 -20.98
CA ALA A 53 0.09 17.94 -22.20
C ALA A 53 -1.17 17.20 -22.66
N THR A 54 -1.91 16.57 -21.72
CA THR A 54 -3.02 15.66 -22.06
C THR A 54 -4.38 16.35 -22.07
N ARG A 55 -4.61 17.33 -21.19
CA ARG A 55 -5.89 18.03 -21.01
C ARG A 55 -5.87 19.46 -21.51
N ARG A 56 -4.71 20.00 -21.87
CA ARG A 56 -4.52 21.40 -22.26
C ARG A 56 -5.06 22.40 -21.22
N GLN A 57 -4.94 22.04 -19.96
CA GLN A 57 -5.44 22.81 -18.81
C GLN A 57 -4.34 23.01 -17.78
N ALA A 58 -4.42 24.11 -17.02
CA ALA A 58 -3.59 24.31 -15.85
C ALA A 58 -4.00 23.34 -14.72
N TRP A 59 -3.07 23.08 -13.83
CA TRP A 59 -3.34 22.36 -12.59
C TRP A 59 -4.03 23.29 -11.57
N PHE A 60 -5.05 22.81 -10.90
CA PHE A 60 -5.74 23.56 -9.87
C PHE A 60 -5.35 23.06 -8.47
N PRO A 61 -5.16 23.93 -7.45
CA PRO A 61 -4.79 23.53 -6.10
C PRO A 61 -5.73 22.49 -5.48
N GLY A 62 -7.04 22.58 -5.76
CA GLY A 62 -8.03 21.60 -5.29
C GLY A 62 -7.78 20.17 -5.78
N GLU A 63 -7.15 19.99 -6.95
CA GLU A 63 -6.79 18.66 -7.47
C GLU A 63 -5.66 18.03 -6.65
N THR A 64 -4.72 18.84 -6.16
CA THR A 64 -3.67 18.37 -5.23
C THR A 64 -4.26 17.88 -3.93
N VAL A 65 -5.25 18.57 -3.39
CA VAL A 65 -5.93 18.18 -2.15
C VAL A 65 -6.57 16.79 -2.31
N ILE A 66 -7.31 16.58 -3.38
CA ILE A 66 -7.96 15.29 -3.68
C ILE A 66 -6.93 14.19 -3.90
N LEU A 67 -5.83 14.51 -4.59
CA LEU A 67 -4.73 13.58 -4.81
C LEU A 67 -4.06 13.14 -3.50
N GLY A 68 -4.01 14.02 -2.49
CA GLY A 68 -3.44 13.74 -1.18
C GLY A 68 -4.04 12.54 -0.44
N ILE A 69 -5.23 12.11 -0.84
CA ILE A 69 -5.89 10.91 -0.33
C ILE A 69 -5.98 9.78 -1.38
N GLY A 70 -5.23 9.90 -2.49
CA GLY A 70 -5.20 8.88 -3.54
C GLY A 70 -6.42 8.87 -4.46
N GLN A 71 -7.12 10.00 -4.59
CA GLN A 71 -8.28 10.15 -5.47
C GLN A 71 -7.96 11.08 -6.66
N GLY A 72 -8.96 11.39 -7.47
CA GLY A 72 -8.81 12.28 -8.64
C GLY A 72 -8.24 11.58 -9.85
N TYR A 73 -7.18 12.13 -10.45
CA TYR A 73 -6.57 11.56 -11.67
C TYR A 73 -5.63 10.37 -11.39
N MET A 74 -5.28 10.12 -10.14
CA MET A 74 -4.34 9.05 -9.79
C MET A 74 -4.91 7.67 -10.14
N GLN A 75 -4.13 6.87 -10.86
CA GLN A 75 -4.45 5.49 -11.18
C GLN A 75 -3.26 4.60 -10.80
N VAL A 76 -3.52 3.59 -9.99
CA VAL A 76 -2.50 2.66 -9.53
C VAL A 76 -2.95 1.23 -9.72
N THR A 77 -2.01 0.35 -10.06
CA THR A 77 -2.27 -1.07 -10.13
C THR A 77 -2.13 -1.72 -8.75
N PRO A 78 -2.77 -2.87 -8.49
CA PRO A 78 -2.53 -3.64 -7.27
C PRO A 78 -1.05 -4.01 -7.10
N LEU A 79 -0.32 -4.24 -8.19
CA LEU A 79 1.10 -4.53 -8.15
C LEU A 79 1.93 -3.33 -7.68
N GLN A 80 1.64 -2.13 -8.18
CA GLN A 80 2.28 -0.90 -7.71
C GLN A 80 2.01 -0.65 -6.21
N LEU A 81 0.79 -0.92 -5.73
CA LEU A 81 0.48 -0.82 -4.31
C LEU A 81 1.25 -1.86 -3.48
N ALA A 82 1.40 -3.09 -3.98
CA ALA A 82 2.22 -4.10 -3.34
C ALA A 82 3.69 -3.67 -3.30
N GLN A 83 4.23 -3.17 -4.42
CA GLN A 83 5.62 -2.70 -4.49
C GLN A 83 5.87 -1.51 -3.56
N ALA A 84 5.01 -0.51 -3.56
CA ALA A 84 5.11 0.63 -2.64
C ALA A 84 5.05 0.19 -1.17
N THR A 85 4.21 -0.79 -0.87
CA THR A 85 4.12 -1.39 0.48
C THR A 85 5.38 -2.19 0.81
N ALA A 86 5.98 -2.90 -0.16
CA ALA A 86 7.24 -3.62 0.00
C ALA A 86 8.41 -2.67 0.31
N LEU A 87 8.44 -1.50 -0.32
CA LEU A 87 9.42 -0.45 -0.02
C LEU A 87 9.31 0.05 1.42
N ILE A 88 8.09 0.22 1.94
CA ILE A 88 7.88 0.56 3.36
C ILE A 88 8.37 -0.59 4.26
N ALA A 89 8.02 -1.83 3.94
CA ALA A 89 8.42 -3.01 4.69
C ALA A 89 9.95 -3.23 4.71
N ASN A 90 10.62 -2.93 3.59
CA ASN A 90 12.06 -3.05 3.38
C ASN A 90 12.82 -1.75 3.68
N LYS A 91 12.19 -0.74 4.28
CA LYS A 91 12.82 0.54 4.65
C LYS A 91 13.49 1.24 3.46
N GLY A 92 12.80 1.27 2.33
CA GLY A 92 13.23 1.95 1.11
C GLY A 92 14.12 1.13 0.18
N VAL A 93 14.43 -0.12 0.51
CA VAL A 93 15.23 -1.00 -0.36
C VAL A 93 14.34 -1.55 -1.48
N TRP A 94 14.75 -1.28 -2.73
CA TRP A 94 14.05 -1.77 -3.91
C TRP A 94 14.35 -3.25 -4.17
N ASN A 95 13.29 -4.01 -4.43
CA ASN A 95 13.31 -5.34 -5.00
C ASN A 95 12.18 -5.40 -6.03
N ARG A 96 12.51 -5.44 -7.31
CA ARG A 96 11.50 -5.46 -8.36
C ARG A 96 10.82 -6.83 -8.42
N PRO A 97 9.49 -6.87 -8.43
CA PRO A 97 8.75 -8.13 -8.55
C PRO A 97 8.99 -8.77 -9.91
N HIS A 98 9.02 -10.11 -9.92
CA HIS A 98 9.16 -10.93 -11.14
C HIS A 98 8.39 -12.25 -10.97
N LEU A 99 7.95 -12.81 -12.07
CA LEU A 99 7.24 -14.09 -12.11
C LEU A 99 8.21 -15.27 -12.31
N ALA A 100 9.21 -15.08 -13.17
CA ALA A 100 10.18 -16.13 -13.45
C ALA A 100 11.08 -16.37 -12.24
N LYS A 101 11.10 -17.60 -11.73
CA LYS A 101 12.06 -18.02 -10.71
C LYS A 101 13.46 -18.14 -11.29
N THR A 102 13.55 -18.76 -12.44
CA THR A 102 14.80 -18.93 -13.21
C THR A 102 14.47 -18.92 -14.70
N VAL A 103 15.40 -18.44 -15.51
CA VAL A 103 15.42 -18.58 -16.97
C VAL A 103 16.71 -19.32 -17.32
N ASP A 104 16.60 -20.46 -17.98
CA ASP A 104 17.76 -21.34 -18.30
C ASP A 104 18.63 -21.70 -17.08
N GLY A 105 17.98 -21.87 -15.91
CA GLY A 105 18.63 -22.19 -14.64
C GLY A 105 19.25 -21.00 -13.89
N VAL A 106 19.19 -19.80 -14.44
CA VAL A 106 19.72 -18.56 -13.85
C VAL A 106 18.58 -17.71 -13.29
N ALA A 107 18.74 -17.18 -12.07
CA ALA A 107 17.77 -16.25 -11.51
C ALA A 107 17.75 -14.93 -12.32
N PRO A 108 16.57 -14.31 -12.53
CA PRO A 108 16.49 -13.01 -13.19
C PRO A 108 17.36 -11.97 -12.48
N VAL A 109 18.10 -11.20 -13.24
CA VAL A 109 18.93 -10.10 -12.76
C VAL A 109 18.28 -8.79 -13.17
N ASP A 110 18.16 -7.86 -12.23
CA ASP A 110 17.73 -6.51 -12.55
C ASP A 110 18.92 -5.73 -13.15
N GLU A 111 18.92 -5.57 -14.47
CA GLU A 111 19.95 -4.84 -15.21
C GLU A 111 19.88 -3.32 -14.97
N HIS A 112 18.73 -2.83 -14.51
CA HIS A 112 18.46 -1.42 -14.26
C HIS A 112 17.83 -1.22 -12.88
N PRO A 113 18.58 -1.48 -11.79
CA PRO A 113 18.05 -1.41 -10.44
C PRO A 113 17.60 0.02 -10.10
N MET A 114 16.43 0.11 -9.52
CA MET A 114 15.92 1.38 -9.00
C MET A 114 16.74 1.81 -7.77
N PRO A 115 17.02 3.13 -7.61
CA PRO A 115 17.74 3.61 -6.45
C PRO A 115 16.93 3.43 -5.17
N ASN A 116 17.58 3.01 -4.09
CA ASN A 116 16.93 2.91 -2.79
C ASN A 116 16.46 4.27 -2.29
N ILE A 117 15.33 4.29 -1.60
CA ILE A 117 14.77 5.50 -1.00
C ILE A 117 15.47 5.77 0.34
N LEU A 118 16.23 6.85 0.40
CA LEU A 118 16.94 7.28 1.61
C LEU A 118 16.16 8.42 2.27
N LEU A 119 15.68 8.20 3.49
CA LEU A 119 15.04 9.25 4.31
C LEU A 119 16.10 10.04 5.08
N LYS A 120 15.83 11.31 5.36
CA LYS A 120 16.68 12.14 6.21
C LYS A 120 16.83 11.56 7.61
N ASP A 121 15.75 11.03 8.15
CA ASP A 121 15.74 10.30 9.42
C ASP A 121 15.25 8.87 9.16
N PRO A 122 16.12 7.86 9.26
CA PRO A 122 15.75 6.47 9.07
C PRO A 122 14.64 5.99 10.03
N ARG A 123 14.45 6.66 11.18
CA ARG A 123 13.40 6.33 12.14
C ARG A 123 11.99 6.60 11.60
N ASP A 124 11.86 7.40 10.54
CA ASP A 124 10.56 7.66 9.91
C ASP A 124 9.96 6.39 9.31
N TRP A 125 10.78 5.42 8.86
CA TRP A 125 10.30 4.10 8.45
C TRP A 125 9.63 3.35 9.61
N GLU A 126 10.20 3.43 10.80
CA GLU A 126 9.65 2.80 12.00
C GLU A 126 8.33 3.46 12.42
N GLN A 127 8.23 4.79 12.29
CA GLN A 127 6.99 5.51 12.60
C GLN A 127 5.87 5.10 11.65
N VAL A 128 6.15 4.98 10.35
CA VAL A 128 5.17 4.53 9.35
C VAL A 128 4.75 3.08 9.64
N ASN A 129 5.71 2.17 9.86
CA ASN A 129 5.43 0.77 10.21
C ASN A 129 4.58 0.68 11.47
N HIS A 130 4.94 1.42 12.52
CA HIS A 130 4.15 1.46 13.76
C HIS A 130 2.71 1.95 13.50
N GLY A 131 2.54 3.02 12.72
CA GLY A 131 1.23 3.51 12.30
C GLY A 131 0.41 2.45 11.57
N MET A 132 1.02 1.67 10.68
CA MET A 132 0.37 0.57 9.97
C MET A 132 0.02 -0.59 10.91
N GLN A 133 0.86 -0.90 11.91
CA GLN A 133 0.53 -1.89 12.96
C GLN A 133 -0.67 -1.44 13.79
N MET A 134 -0.78 -0.16 14.14
CA MET A 134 -1.91 0.36 14.89
C MET A 134 -3.25 0.22 14.15
N VAL A 135 -3.27 0.21 12.81
CA VAL A 135 -4.48 -0.06 12.01
C VAL A 135 -5.03 -1.45 12.31
N MET A 136 -4.14 -2.41 12.57
CA MET A 136 -4.47 -3.84 12.78
C MET A 136 -4.65 -4.19 14.26
N HIS A 137 -3.87 -3.60 15.17
CA HIS A 137 -3.75 -4.10 16.54
C HIS A 137 -4.21 -3.12 17.62
N ASP A 138 -4.38 -1.82 17.32
CA ASP A 138 -4.91 -0.85 18.30
C ASP A 138 -6.39 -1.11 18.58
N ALA A 139 -6.85 -0.78 19.78
CA ALA A 139 -8.26 -0.92 20.18
C ALA A 139 -9.22 -0.15 19.25
N ARG A 140 -8.75 0.94 18.65
CA ARG A 140 -9.48 1.81 17.70
C ARG A 140 -9.06 1.56 16.25
N GLY A 141 -8.27 0.52 15.98
CA GLY A 141 -7.80 0.16 14.64
C GLY A 141 -8.96 -0.24 13.72
N ILE A 142 -9.02 0.34 12.53
CA ILE A 142 -10.14 0.14 11.59
C ILE A 142 -10.19 -1.26 10.98
N ALA A 143 -9.08 -2.01 11.05
CA ALA A 143 -8.99 -3.39 10.57
C ALA A 143 -8.68 -4.39 11.71
N ARG A 144 -8.90 -4.01 12.97
CA ARG A 144 -8.61 -4.83 14.14
C ARG A 144 -9.24 -6.24 14.06
N ALA A 145 -10.47 -6.32 13.57
CA ALA A 145 -11.17 -7.60 13.45
C ALA A 145 -10.42 -8.60 12.55
N ALA A 146 -9.76 -8.13 11.49
CA ALA A 146 -8.98 -8.99 10.60
C ALA A 146 -7.70 -9.53 11.25
N ALA A 147 -7.13 -8.82 12.24
CA ALA A 147 -5.93 -9.25 12.95
C ALA A 147 -6.21 -10.12 14.19
N GLN A 148 -7.48 -10.30 14.55
CA GLN A 148 -7.83 -11.06 15.75
C GLN A 148 -7.36 -12.52 15.62
N GLY A 149 -6.68 -13.03 16.67
CA GLY A 149 -6.14 -14.38 16.69
C GLY A 149 -4.92 -14.62 15.79
N ALA A 150 -4.29 -13.57 15.22
CA ALA A 150 -3.07 -13.73 14.43
C ALA A 150 -1.90 -14.21 15.30
N GLN A 151 -1.13 -15.19 14.79
CA GLN A 151 0.07 -15.72 15.44
C GLN A 151 1.31 -14.83 15.19
N TYR A 152 1.15 -13.72 14.45
CA TYR A 152 2.18 -12.77 14.06
C TYR A 152 1.59 -11.36 14.03
N ARG A 153 2.44 -10.35 14.10
CA ARG A 153 1.97 -8.98 13.95
C ARG A 153 1.84 -8.61 12.47
N ILE A 154 0.80 -7.86 12.16
CA ILE A 154 0.49 -7.40 10.80
C ILE A 154 0.60 -5.88 10.77
N ALA A 155 1.25 -5.34 9.76
CA ALA A 155 1.18 -3.94 9.42
C ALA A 155 0.32 -3.80 8.15
N GLY A 156 -0.64 -2.87 8.14
CA GLY A 156 -1.53 -2.73 7.00
C GLY A 156 -2.25 -1.40 6.93
N LYS A 157 -2.89 -1.14 5.79
CA LYS A 157 -3.71 0.04 5.55
C LYS A 157 -4.89 -0.30 4.63
N SER A 158 -6.06 0.13 5.04
CA SER A 158 -7.27 0.05 4.21
C SER A 158 -7.33 1.22 3.23
N GLY A 159 -7.90 0.98 2.07
CA GLY A 159 -8.24 2.00 1.09
C GLY A 159 -9.67 1.84 0.59
N THR A 160 -10.18 2.87 -0.02
CA THR A 160 -11.45 2.88 -0.74
C THR A 160 -11.23 3.68 -2.01
N ALA A 161 -11.41 3.07 -3.19
CA ALA A 161 -11.32 3.77 -4.45
C ALA A 161 -12.73 4.05 -4.98
N GLN A 162 -13.02 5.34 -5.19
CA GLN A 162 -14.30 5.77 -5.72
C GLN A 162 -14.44 5.35 -7.19
N VAL A 163 -15.57 4.72 -7.53
CA VAL A 163 -15.90 4.31 -8.90
C VAL A 163 -16.66 5.43 -9.62
N VAL A 164 -17.52 6.15 -8.92
CA VAL A 164 -18.30 7.25 -9.49
C VAL A 164 -18.12 8.52 -8.67
N ALA A 165 -18.11 9.67 -9.35
CA ALA A 165 -18.08 10.95 -8.70
C ALA A 165 -19.40 11.22 -7.95
N ILE A 166 -19.30 11.67 -6.71
CA ILE A 166 -20.45 12.16 -5.92
C ILE A 166 -20.63 13.64 -6.27
N LYS A 167 -21.86 14.04 -6.61
CA LYS A 167 -22.15 15.43 -6.92
C LYS A 167 -21.98 16.32 -5.69
N GLN A 168 -21.58 17.56 -5.93
CA GLN A 168 -21.43 18.54 -4.86
C GLN A 168 -22.73 18.69 -4.05
N GLY A 169 -22.63 18.56 -2.72
CA GLY A 169 -23.78 18.64 -1.81
C GLY A 169 -24.50 17.31 -1.58
N GLU A 170 -24.21 16.26 -2.37
CA GLU A 170 -24.73 14.91 -2.13
C GLU A 170 -23.82 14.11 -1.20
N ARG A 171 -24.39 13.12 -0.51
CA ARG A 171 -23.64 12.13 0.27
C ARG A 171 -23.78 10.77 -0.37
N TYR A 172 -22.72 9.97 -0.31
CA TYR A 172 -22.77 8.57 -0.73
C TYR A 172 -23.93 7.85 -0.02
N ASN A 173 -24.77 7.18 -0.81
CA ASN A 173 -25.89 6.41 -0.30
C ASN A 173 -25.91 5.02 -0.94
N ARG A 174 -25.43 4.03 -0.18
CA ARG A 174 -25.33 2.64 -0.62
C ARG A 174 -26.66 2.09 -1.18
N ALA A 175 -27.79 2.40 -0.54
CA ALA A 175 -29.08 1.86 -0.95
C ALA A 175 -29.55 2.39 -2.32
N LYS A 176 -29.05 3.58 -2.72
CA LYS A 176 -29.36 4.21 -4.00
C LYS A 176 -28.28 3.99 -5.06
N THR A 177 -27.12 3.47 -4.68
CA THR A 177 -25.99 3.26 -5.59
C THR A 177 -26.08 1.85 -6.17
N LEU A 178 -26.13 1.75 -7.51
CA LEU A 178 -26.07 0.47 -8.21
C LEU A 178 -24.81 -0.29 -7.80
N GLU A 179 -24.87 -1.60 -7.67
CA GLU A 179 -23.75 -2.42 -7.20
C GLU A 179 -22.46 -2.13 -7.99
N ARG A 180 -22.54 -2.13 -9.32
CA ARG A 180 -21.42 -1.84 -10.23
C ARG A 180 -20.78 -0.45 -10.05
N ASN A 181 -21.45 0.46 -9.36
CA ASN A 181 -21.00 1.83 -9.10
C ASN A 181 -20.54 2.03 -7.65
N ARG A 182 -20.57 0.99 -6.82
CA ARG A 182 -20.08 1.07 -5.45
C ARG A 182 -18.56 1.14 -5.44
N ASP A 183 -18.02 1.77 -4.42
CA ASP A 183 -16.59 1.94 -4.26
C ASP A 183 -15.86 0.60 -4.13
N ASN A 184 -14.65 0.53 -4.64
CA ASN A 184 -13.79 -0.64 -4.50
C ASN A 184 -13.11 -0.64 -3.12
N ALA A 185 -13.12 -1.80 -2.47
CA ALA A 185 -12.43 -2.01 -1.21
C ALA A 185 -10.98 -2.42 -1.46
N LEU A 186 -10.04 -1.70 -0.85
CA LEU A 186 -8.62 -2.00 -0.94
C LEU A 186 -8.02 -2.27 0.44
N PHE A 187 -7.04 -3.14 0.45
CA PHE A 187 -6.17 -3.34 1.61
C PHE A 187 -4.77 -3.72 1.17
N VAL A 188 -3.78 -3.08 1.77
CA VAL A 188 -2.38 -3.45 1.64
C VAL A 188 -1.82 -3.80 2.99
N GLY A 189 -0.88 -4.73 3.04
CA GLY A 189 -0.23 -5.08 4.29
C GLY A 189 0.94 -6.02 4.11
N PHE A 190 1.73 -6.15 5.17
CA PHE A 190 2.85 -7.07 5.24
C PHE A 190 2.93 -7.75 6.61
N ALA A 191 3.55 -8.89 6.63
CA ALA A 191 3.73 -9.71 7.83
C ALA A 191 4.98 -10.63 7.74
N PRO A 192 5.57 -11.03 8.90
CA PRO A 192 5.44 -10.39 10.21
C PRO A 192 5.93 -8.94 10.16
N ALA A 193 5.33 -8.04 10.97
CA ALA A 193 5.61 -6.61 10.88
C ALA A 193 7.05 -6.24 11.26
N GLU A 194 7.69 -7.05 12.12
CA GLU A 194 9.07 -6.86 12.58
C GLU A 194 10.11 -7.35 11.55
N HIS A 195 9.79 -8.46 10.87
CA HIS A 195 10.65 -9.09 9.86
C HIS A 195 9.82 -9.52 8.67
N PRO A 196 9.42 -8.61 7.79
CA PRO A 196 8.50 -8.87 6.69
C PRO A 196 8.94 -10.03 5.79
N LYS A 197 8.01 -10.95 5.50
CA LYS A 197 8.22 -12.12 4.63
C LYS A 197 7.23 -12.17 3.47
N ILE A 198 6.13 -11.46 3.61
CA ILE A 198 5.11 -11.35 2.58
C ILE A 198 4.49 -9.96 2.59
N VAL A 199 4.27 -9.43 1.42
CA VAL A 199 3.48 -8.22 1.18
C VAL A 199 2.29 -8.58 0.30
N ILE A 200 1.13 -8.03 0.61
CA ILE A 200 -0.11 -8.31 -0.10
C ILE A 200 -0.84 -7.01 -0.40
N SER A 201 -1.33 -6.92 -1.62
CA SER A 201 -2.30 -5.91 -2.03
C SER A 201 -3.56 -6.62 -2.54
N VAL A 202 -4.72 -6.27 -1.99
CA VAL A 202 -6.01 -6.81 -2.39
C VAL A 202 -6.94 -5.68 -2.77
N MET A 203 -7.57 -5.81 -3.92
CA MET A 203 -8.70 -4.99 -4.34
C MET A 203 -9.92 -5.89 -4.53
N ILE A 204 -11.05 -5.49 -3.95
CA ILE A 204 -12.35 -6.16 -4.13
C ILE A 204 -13.28 -5.14 -4.75
N GLU A 205 -13.66 -5.39 -5.99
CA GLU A 205 -14.58 -4.53 -6.72
C GLU A 205 -15.91 -4.44 -5.98
N ASN A 206 -16.42 -3.23 -5.89
CA ASN A 206 -17.71 -2.91 -5.25
C ASN A 206 -17.81 -3.30 -3.75
N GLY A 207 -16.67 -3.60 -3.13
CA GLY A 207 -16.59 -4.08 -1.74
C GLY A 207 -16.73 -2.98 -0.68
N GLU A 208 -16.63 -1.70 -1.04
CA GLU A 208 -16.82 -0.49 -0.24
C GLU A 208 -15.85 -0.32 0.94
N ALA A 209 -15.81 -1.25 1.88
CA ALA A 209 -15.10 -1.09 3.16
C ALA A 209 -13.81 -1.92 3.22
N GLY A 210 -12.67 -1.33 2.82
CA GLY A 210 -11.37 -2.01 2.74
C GLY A 210 -10.99 -2.79 3.99
N GLY A 211 -11.06 -2.19 5.17
CA GLY A 211 -10.68 -2.87 6.42
C GLY A 211 -11.60 -4.03 6.81
N ARG A 212 -12.87 -3.98 6.41
CA ARG A 212 -13.87 -4.99 6.75
C ARG A 212 -14.01 -6.08 5.70
N VAL A 213 -13.77 -5.77 4.43
CA VAL A 213 -13.99 -6.69 3.31
C VAL A 213 -12.65 -7.22 2.76
N ALA A 214 -11.69 -6.34 2.42
CA ALA A 214 -10.40 -6.75 1.90
C ALA A 214 -9.40 -7.19 2.99
N GLY A 215 -9.48 -6.61 4.20
CA GLY A 215 -8.60 -6.98 5.32
C GLY A 215 -8.63 -8.46 5.71
N PRO A 216 -9.81 -9.10 5.87
CA PRO A 216 -9.89 -10.54 6.13
C PRO A 216 -9.27 -11.41 5.03
N VAL A 217 -9.40 -11.02 3.76
CA VAL A 217 -8.78 -11.74 2.64
C VAL A 217 -7.26 -11.68 2.72
N VAL A 218 -6.70 -10.48 2.98
CA VAL A 218 -5.25 -10.32 3.22
C VAL A 218 -4.79 -11.22 4.35
N ARG A 219 -5.54 -11.29 5.46
CA ARG A 219 -5.22 -12.15 6.59
C ARG A 219 -5.19 -13.64 6.19
N GLN A 220 -6.19 -14.11 5.45
CA GLN A 220 -6.25 -15.51 4.99
C GLN A 220 -5.05 -15.87 4.10
N ILE A 221 -4.64 -14.98 3.20
CA ILE A 221 -3.47 -15.20 2.34
C ILE A 221 -2.19 -15.24 3.19
N MET A 222 -2.05 -14.34 4.17
CA MET A 222 -0.92 -14.33 5.10
C MET A 222 -0.86 -15.64 5.92
N ASP A 223 -1.99 -16.10 6.44
CA ASP A 223 -2.06 -17.36 7.20
C ASP A 223 -1.63 -18.55 6.33
N ALA A 224 -2.16 -18.66 5.11
CA ALA A 224 -1.79 -19.74 4.18
C ALA A 224 -0.28 -19.77 3.86
N TRP A 225 0.35 -18.60 3.80
CA TRP A 225 1.78 -18.50 3.53
C TRP A 225 2.65 -18.73 4.76
N LEU A 226 2.29 -18.12 5.89
CA LEU A 226 3.14 -18.05 7.08
C LEU A 226 2.94 -19.20 8.06
N LEU A 227 1.73 -19.81 8.12
CA LEU A 227 1.40 -20.84 9.09
C LEU A 227 1.55 -22.23 8.49
N ASP A 228 1.88 -23.20 9.36
CA ASP A 228 1.84 -24.62 9.05
C ASP A 228 0.41 -25.19 9.15
N GLN A 229 0.28 -26.50 8.98
CA GLN A 229 -1.01 -27.20 9.02
C GLN A 229 -1.70 -27.14 10.40
N ASP A 230 -0.94 -26.94 11.46
CA ASP A 230 -1.42 -26.85 12.84
C ASP A 230 -1.74 -25.39 13.24
N GLY A 231 -1.58 -24.44 12.32
CA GLY A 231 -1.85 -23.02 12.54
C GLY A 231 -0.74 -22.28 13.29
N HIS A 232 0.45 -22.87 13.42
CA HIS A 232 1.61 -22.23 14.03
C HIS A 232 2.47 -21.52 12.99
N LEU A 233 3.17 -20.46 13.40
CA LEU A 233 4.12 -19.79 12.54
C LEU A 233 5.25 -20.75 12.14
N LYS A 234 5.45 -20.91 10.81
CA LYS A 234 6.50 -21.80 10.29
C LYS A 234 7.87 -21.42 10.87
N PRO A 235 8.72 -22.38 11.27
CA PRO A 235 10.00 -22.11 11.93
C PRO A 235 10.91 -21.14 11.18
N GLN A 236 10.92 -21.21 9.85
CA GLN A 236 11.71 -20.30 9.01
C GLN A 236 11.25 -18.82 9.06
N TYR A 237 10.06 -18.56 9.59
CA TYR A 237 9.50 -17.21 9.73
C TYR A 237 9.44 -16.75 11.19
N ALA A 238 9.69 -17.65 12.14
CA ALA A 238 9.80 -17.29 13.54
C ALA A 238 11.02 -16.37 13.76
N THR A 239 10.85 -15.34 14.56
CA THR A 239 11.99 -14.51 14.99
C THR A 239 12.94 -15.41 15.79
N PRO A 240 14.26 -15.43 15.50
CA PRO A 240 15.19 -16.13 16.37
C PRO A 240 14.99 -15.64 17.80
N ASN A 241 14.74 -16.56 18.75
CA ASN A 241 14.66 -16.20 20.16
C ASN A 241 15.88 -15.36 20.51
N LYS A 242 15.68 -14.10 20.92
CA LYS A 242 16.74 -13.35 21.58
C LYS A 242 17.19 -14.22 22.74
N ALA A 243 18.43 -14.70 22.69
CA ALA A 243 19.01 -15.42 23.81
C ALA A 243 18.80 -14.60 25.10
N PRO A 244 18.30 -15.19 26.19
CA PRO A 244 18.16 -14.46 27.44
C PRO A 244 19.55 -14.07 27.92
N GLY A 245 19.89 -12.75 27.90
CA GLY A 245 21.11 -12.27 28.52
C GLY A 245 22.04 -11.39 27.69
N ALA A 246 21.54 -10.43 26.90
CA ALA A 246 22.37 -9.31 26.50
C ALA A 246 22.08 -8.10 27.40
N PRO A 247 23.04 -7.58 28.17
CA PRO A 247 22.84 -6.41 29.02
C PRO A 247 22.56 -5.18 28.13
N HIS A 248 21.62 -4.36 28.58
CA HIS A 248 21.38 -3.04 28.01
C HIS A 248 22.62 -2.18 28.24
N VAL A 249 23.29 -1.78 27.17
CA VAL A 249 24.26 -0.68 27.14
C VAL A 249 23.59 0.54 26.53
#